data_51262b4ce2f1685057c62c965991aa11
#
_entry.id   51262b4ce2f1685057c62c965991aa11
#
_cell.length_a   1.000
_cell.length_b   1.000
_cell.length_c   1.000
_cell.angle_alpha   90.00
_cell.angle_beta   90.00
_cell.angle_gamma   90.00
#
_symmetry.space_group_name_H-M   'P 1'
#
loop_
_entity.id
_entity.type
_entity.pdbx_description
1 polymer ?
#
loop_
_entity_poly.entity_id
_entity_poly.type
_entity_poly.pdbx_seq_one_letter_code
_entity_poly.pdbx_strand_id
1 'polypeptide(L)'
;MKTSQIRLDVQLDENHVPEHIAWEAEDGGVRSEANAVLLALWDEREKNTMRIDLWTKTMSVDDMKRFFHQCILTMADTFERATGEDRMAAQMRDFGAYFAEHMLGMKREG
;
A
#
# COMPACT_ATOMS: atom_id res chain seq x y z
N MET A 1 -21.56 5.34 19.69
CA MET A 1 -20.77 5.18 18.48
C MET A 1 -19.33 5.63 18.75
N LYS A 2 -18.36 4.80 18.45
CA LYS A 2 -16.94 5.16 18.62
C LYS A 2 -16.37 5.67 17.31
N THR A 3 -15.52 6.69 17.41
CA THR A 3 -14.77 7.18 16.26
C THR A 3 -13.32 6.81 16.41
N SER A 4 -12.74 6.25 15.38
CA SER A 4 -11.33 5.92 15.33
C SER A 4 -10.64 6.82 14.32
N GLN A 5 -9.41 7.21 14.62
CA GLN A 5 -8.62 8.07 13.74
C GLN A 5 -7.36 7.37 13.27
N ILE A 6 -7.06 7.55 12.00
CA ILE A 6 -5.77 7.20 11.42
C ILE A 6 -5.13 8.50 10.96
N ARG A 7 -3.92 8.75 11.39
CA ARG A 7 -3.23 10.01 11.13
C ARG A 7 -1.94 9.76 10.36
N LEU A 8 -1.74 10.54 9.33
CA LEU A 8 -0.50 10.54 8.53
C LEU A 8 0.08 11.94 8.56
N ASP A 9 1.31 12.08 9.04
CA ASP A 9 2.02 13.34 9.05
C ASP A 9 3.19 13.25 8.07
N VAL A 10 3.24 14.16 7.12
CA VAL A 10 4.28 14.21 6.09
C VAL A 10 5.11 15.46 6.28
N GLN A 11 6.39 15.30 6.59
CA GLN A 11 7.32 16.42 6.66
C GLN A 11 7.97 16.62 5.30
N LEU A 12 7.91 17.84 4.80
CA LEU A 12 8.46 18.20 3.51
C LEU A 12 9.74 19.00 3.68
N ASP A 13 10.63 18.88 2.73
CA ASP A 13 11.83 19.72 2.69
C ASP A 13 11.52 21.10 2.05
N GLU A 14 12.56 21.90 1.82
CA GLU A 14 12.44 23.23 1.23
C GLU A 14 11.79 23.21 -0.15
N ASN A 15 11.93 22.10 -0.88
CA ASN A 15 11.39 21.93 -2.22
C ASN A 15 10.05 21.17 -2.23
N HIS A 16 9.43 21.01 -1.04
CA HIS A 16 8.16 20.29 -0.87
C HIS A 16 8.27 18.80 -1.22
N VAL A 17 9.46 18.22 -1.05
CA VAL A 17 9.67 16.79 -1.25
C VAL A 17 9.56 16.07 0.11
N PRO A 18 8.84 14.97 0.21
CA PRO A 18 8.71 14.25 1.48
C PRO A 18 10.05 13.77 2.04
N GLU A 19 10.33 14.09 3.30
CA GLU A 19 11.51 13.62 4.02
C GLU A 19 11.15 12.55 5.04
N HIS A 20 10.05 12.76 5.78
CA HIS A 20 9.60 11.85 6.82
C HIS A 20 8.10 11.69 6.75
N ILE A 21 7.64 10.46 6.90
CA ILE A 21 6.23 10.15 7.00
C ILE A 21 6.03 9.39 8.30
N ALA A 22 5.21 9.94 9.20
CA ALA A 22 4.84 9.26 10.44
C ALA A 22 3.36 8.89 10.38
N TRP A 23 3.02 7.72 10.91
CA TRP A 23 1.64 7.30 10.96
C TRP A 23 1.27 6.83 12.37
N GLU A 24 -0.01 7.01 12.69
CA GLU A 24 -0.53 6.71 14.02
C GLU A 24 -1.96 6.22 13.88
N ALA A 25 -2.28 5.14 14.60
CA ALA A 25 -3.62 4.62 14.73
C ALA A 25 -3.98 4.60 16.20
N GLU A 26 -4.94 5.43 16.63
CA GLU A 26 -5.28 5.62 18.03
C GLU A 26 -5.68 4.33 18.75
N ASP A 27 -6.52 3.54 18.11
CA ASP A 27 -7.07 2.34 18.75
C ASP A 27 -6.01 1.27 19.00
N GLY A 28 -5.00 1.20 18.17
CA GLY A 28 -3.93 0.23 18.31
C GLY A 28 -2.76 0.74 19.12
N GLY A 29 -2.74 2.05 19.46
CA GLY A 29 -1.60 2.66 20.12
C GLY A 29 -0.32 2.57 19.30
N VAL A 30 -0.46 2.32 18.00
CA VAL A 30 0.68 2.11 17.11
C VAL A 30 1.09 3.44 16.51
N ARG A 31 2.39 3.74 16.59
CA ARG A 31 2.99 4.89 15.95
C ARG A 31 4.30 4.44 15.33
N SER A 32 4.49 4.76 14.05
CA SER A 32 5.69 4.32 13.34
C SER A 32 5.99 5.26 12.18
N GLU A 33 7.12 5.04 11.54
CA GLU A 33 7.51 5.77 10.35
C GLU A 33 7.33 4.91 9.12
N ALA A 34 7.04 5.58 7.99
CA ALA A 34 6.92 4.95 6.69
C ALA A 34 7.75 5.73 5.69
N ASN A 35 8.27 5.06 4.67
CA ASN A 35 8.98 5.72 3.59
C ASN A 35 8.16 5.82 2.31
N ALA A 36 7.02 5.16 2.26
CA ALA A 36 6.09 5.25 1.14
C ALA A 36 4.67 5.01 1.62
N VAL A 37 3.72 5.62 0.93
CA VAL A 37 2.29 5.47 1.24
C VAL A 37 1.52 5.39 -0.07
N LEU A 38 0.64 4.39 -0.16
CA LEU A 38 -0.38 4.32 -1.19
C LEU A 38 -1.73 4.30 -0.47
N LEU A 39 -2.49 5.37 -0.61
CA LEU A 39 -3.79 5.50 0.03
C LEU A 39 -4.85 5.67 -1.04
N ALA A 40 -5.85 4.81 -1.03
CA ALA A 40 -6.95 4.87 -1.97
C ALA A 40 -8.28 4.95 -1.21
N LEU A 41 -9.12 5.87 -1.61
CA LEU A 41 -10.44 6.07 -1.03
C LEU A 41 -11.48 6.03 -2.14
N TRP A 42 -12.53 5.24 -1.95
CA TRP A 42 -13.66 5.24 -2.87
C TRP A 42 -14.58 6.40 -2.51
N ASP A 43 -14.70 7.38 -3.41
CA ASP A 43 -15.60 8.51 -3.19
C ASP A 43 -17.01 8.09 -3.61
N GLU A 44 -17.91 8.01 -2.64
CA GLU A 44 -19.27 7.53 -2.86
C GLU A 44 -20.10 8.47 -3.75
N ARG A 45 -19.82 9.77 -3.68
CA ARG A 45 -20.54 10.77 -4.46
C ARG A 45 -20.12 10.76 -5.93
N GLU A 46 -18.81 10.82 -6.16
CA GLU A 46 -18.26 10.89 -7.51
C GLU A 46 -18.11 9.54 -8.19
N LYS A 47 -18.23 8.45 -7.42
CA LYS A 47 -18.06 7.08 -7.92
C LYS A 47 -16.70 6.87 -8.57
N ASN A 48 -15.66 7.44 -7.96
CA ASN A 48 -14.30 7.24 -8.42
C ASN A 48 -13.35 7.09 -7.24
N THR A 49 -12.11 6.74 -7.55
CA THR A 49 -11.07 6.53 -6.55
C THR A 49 -10.21 7.77 -6.39
N MET A 50 -10.11 8.25 -5.16
CA MET A 50 -9.17 9.30 -4.79
C MET A 50 -7.91 8.64 -4.24
N ARG A 51 -6.74 9.06 -4.69
CA ARG A 51 -5.49 8.44 -4.28
C ARG A 51 -4.48 9.48 -3.82
N ILE A 52 -3.69 9.08 -2.83
CA ILE A 52 -2.52 9.84 -2.38
C ILE A 52 -1.35 8.88 -2.44
N ASP A 53 -0.37 9.17 -3.29
CA ASP A 53 0.82 8.35 -3.48
C ASP A 53 2.03 9.20 -3.13
N LEU A 54 2.78 8.80 -2.10
CA LEU A 54 3.93 9.56 -1.59
C LEU A 54 5.09 8.63 -1.29
N TRP A 55 6.31 9.11 -1.47
CA TRP A 55 7.50 8.41 -0.97
C TRP A 55 8.57 9.42 -0.59
N THR A 56 9.41 9.03 0.38
CA THR A 56 10.48 9.88 0.86
C THR A 56 11.72 9.78 -0.04
N LYS A 57 12.64 10.73 0.11
CA LYS A 57 13.91 10.73 -0.62
C LYS A 57 14.74 9.47 -0.37
N THR A 58 14.57 8.85 0.79
CA THR A 58 15.37 7.68 1.19
C THR A 58 14.74 6.36 0.76
N MET A 59 13.54 6.38 0.17
CA MET A 59 12.89 5.16 -0.32
C MET A 59 13.65 4.65 -1.53
N SER A 60 14.30 3.50 -1.38
CA SER A 60 15.05 2.91 -2.49
C SER A 60 14.13 2.28 -3.53
N VAL A 61 14.65 2.13 -4.76
CA VAL A 61 13.92 1.44 -5.82
C VAL A 61 13.65 -0.01 -5.42
N ASP A 62 14.62 -0.67 -4.79
CA ASP A 62 14.44 -2.06 -4.36
C ASP A 62 13.33 -2.18 -3.30
N ASP A 63 13.29 -1.28 -2.35
CA ASP A 63 12.22 -1.28 -1.35
C ASP A 63 10.87 -0.93 -1.97
N MET A 64 10.84 -0.04 -2.96
CA MET A 64 9.61 0.28 -3.68
C MET A 64 9.06 -0.97 -4.40
N LYS A 65 9.93 -1.77 -4.99
CA LYS A 65 9.54 -3.04 -5.62
C LYS A 65 8.94 -4.01 -4.60
N ARG A 66 9.55 -4.11 -3.41
CA ARG A 66 9.03 -4.96 -2.33
C ARG A 66 7.68 -4.46 -1.84
N PHE A 67 7.55 -3.15 -1.68
CA PHE A 67 6.30 -2.53 -1.25
C PHE A 67 5.17 -2.83 -2.24
N PHE A 68 5.42 -2.64 -3.53
CA PHE A 68 4.42 -2.95 -4.56
C PHE A 68 4.04 -4.42 -4.58
N HIS A 69 5.02 -5.31 -4.43
CA HIS A 69 4.74 -6.75 -4.38
C HIS A 69 3.77 -7.07 -3.23
N GLN A 70 4.05 -6.55 -2.05
CA GLN A 70 3.19 -6.78 -0.88
C GLN A 70 1.80 -6.17 -1.08
N CYS A 71 1.72 -4.99 -1.70
CA CYS A 71 0.45 -4.37 -2.00
C CYS A 71 -0.40 -5.21 -2.96
N ILE A 72 0.22 -5.77 -3.99
CA ILE A 72 -0.47 -6.64 -4.95
C ILE A 72 -1.10 -7.84 -4.23
N LEU A 73 -0.34 -8.51 -3.36
CA LEU A 73 -0.84 -9.66 -2.62
C LEU A 73 -1.95 -9.28 -1.64
N THR A 74 -1.79 -8.17 -0.94
CA THR A 74 -2.79 -7.68 0.01
C THR A 74 -4.07 -7.27 -0.72
N MET A 75 -3.95 -6.64 -1.88
CA MET A 75 -5.09 -6.27 -2.70
C MET A 75 -5.87 -7.51 -3.14
N ALA A 76 -5.18 -8.59 -3.51
CA ALA A 76 -5.83 -9.83 -3.88
C ALA A 76 -6.66 -10.40 -2.71
N ASP A 77 -6.08 -10.40 -1.52
CA ASP A 77 -6.76 -10.89 -0.32
C ASP A 77 -7.98 -10.06 0.02
N THR A 78 -7.85 -8.75 -0.04
CA THR A 78 -8.95 -7.83 0.24
C THR A 78 -10.06 -7.97 -0.78
N PHE A 79 -9.69 -8.07 -2.05
CA PHE A 79 -10.66 -8.23 -3.14
C PHE A 79 -11.46 -9.51 -2.96
N GLU A 80 -10.80 -10.61 -2.63
CA GLU A 80 -11.46 -11.89 -2.41
C GLU A 80 -12.45 -11.83 -1.24
N ARG A 81 -12.03 -11.23 -0.12
CA ARG A 81 -12.90 -11.09 1.05
C ARG A 81 -14.11 -10.21 0.76
N ALA A 82 -13.90 -9.15 -0.02
CA ALA A 82 -14.96 -8.17 -0.30
C ALA A 82 -15.95 -8.64 -1.34
N THR A 83 -15.53 -9.45 -2.30
CA THR A 83 -16.36 -9.80 -3.47
C THR A 83 -16.69 -11.29 -3.58
N GLY A 84 -15.92 -12.15 -2.95
CA GLY A 84 -16.04 -13.59 -3.13
C GLY A 84 -15.53 -14.11 -4.47
N GLU A 85 -14.90 -13.24 -5.28
CA GLU A 85 -14.41 -13.59 -6.61
C GLU A 85 -13.05 -14.29 -6.51
N ASP A 86 -13.06 -15.57 -6.18
CA ASP A 86 -11.87 -16.36 -5.90
C ASP A 86 -10.97 -16.55 -7.13
N ARG A 87 -11.55 -16.71 -8.31
CA ARG A 87 -10.78 -16.91 -9.55
C ARG A 87 -10.00 -15.67 -9.93
N MET A 88 -10.63 -14.50 -9.85
CA MET A 88 -9.92 -13.25 -10.13
C MET A 88 -8.85 -12.98 -9.09
N ALA A 89 -9.15 -13.25 -7.81
CA ALA A 89 -8.14 -13.10 -6.74
C ALA A 89 -6.95 -14.02 -6.98
N ALA A 90 -7.17 -15.24 -7.45
CA ALA A 90 -6.10 -16.17 -7.81
C ALA A 90 -5.22 -15.61 -8.93
N GLN A 91 -5.82 -14.98 -9.95
CA GLN A 91 -5.07 -14.35 -11.03
C GLN A 91 -4.27 -13.16 -10.54
N MET A 92 -4.80 -12.38 -9.61
CA MET A 92 -4.05 -11.29 -8.98
C MET A 92 -2.83 -11.82 -8.23
N ARG A 93 -2.99 -12.95 -7.52
CA ARG A 93 -1.86 -13.59 -6.82
C ARG A 93 -0.84 -14.14 -7.81
N ASP A 94 -1.30 -14.68 -8.93
CA ASP A 94 -0.39 -15.13 -10.01
C ASP A 94 0.42 -13.98 -10.55
N PHE A 95 -0.18 -12.81 -10.74
CA PHE A 95 0.57 -11.62 -11.13
C PHE A 95 1.57 -11.23 -10.05
N GLY A 96 1.20 -11.34 -8.78
CA GLY A 96 2.12 -11.10 -7.67
C GLY A 96 3.34 -12.02 -7.71
N ALA A 97 3.12 -13.30 -8.03
CA ALA A 97 4.22 -14.26 -8.19
C ALA A 97 5.11 -13.91 -9.38
N TYR A 98 4.50 -13.52 -10.50
CA TYR A 98 5.23 -13.05 -11.68
C TYR A 98 6.08 -11.82 -11.33
N PHE A 99 5.48 -10.87 -10.61
CA PHE A 99 6.17 -9.66 -10.18
C PHE A 99 7.38 -9.99 -9.31
N ALA A 100 7.20 -10.88 -8.33
CA ALA A 100 8.28 -11.29 -7.43
C ALA A 100 9.42 -11.97 -8.20
N GLU A 101 9.07 -12.84 -9.15
CA GLU A 101 10.04 -13.55 -9.97
C GLU A 101 10.88 -12.58 -10.81
N HIS A 102 10.24 -11.61 -11.44
CA HIS A 102 10.92 -10.72 -12.39
C HIS A 102 11.52 -9.48 -11.73
N MET A 103 10.96 -9.01 -10.61
CA MET A 103 11.40 -7.78 -9.94
C MET A 103 12.21 -8.03 -8.68
N LEU A 104 12.00 -9.16 -8.00
CA LEU A 104 12.65 -9.46 -6.73
C LEU A 104 13.59 -10.66 -6.81
N GLY A 105 13.69 -11.32 -7.98
CA GLY A 105 14.52 -12.49 -8.14
C GLY A 105 14.04 -13.70 -7.36
N MET A 106 12.77 -13.74 -6.95
CA MET A 106 12.21 -14.88 -6.22
C MET A 106 11.76 -15.95 -7.20
N LYS A 107 12.05 -17.21 -6.87
CA LYS A 107 11.64 -18.32 -7.73
C LYS A 107 10.26 -18.81 -7.33
N ARG A 108 9.44 -19.12 -8.34
CA ARG A 108 8.17 -19.79 -8.08
C ARG A 108 8.45 -21.23 -7.68
N GLU A 109 7.72 -21.71 -6.68
CA GLU A 109 7.71 -23.12 -6.35
C GLU A 109 6.72 -23.86 -7.25
N GLY A 110 7.10 -25.00 -7.67
CA GLY A 110 6.27 -25.91 -8.41
C GLY A 110 6.45 -25.93 -9.87
#